data_d125bb42ae094fa657129a0843b359e6
#
_entry.id   d125bb42ae094fa657129a0843b359e6
#
_cell.length_a   1.000
_cell.length_b   1.000
_cell.length_c   1.000
_cell.angle_alpha   90.00
_cell.angle_beta   90.00
_cell.angle_gamma   90.00
#
_symmetry.space_group_name_H-M   'P 1'
#
loop_
_entity.id
_entity.type
_entity.pdbx_description
1 polymer ?
#
loop_
_entity_poly.entity_id
_entity_poly.type
_entity_poly.pdbx_seq_one_letter_code
_entity_poly.pdbx_strand_id
1 'polypeptide(L)'
;MEYSFPHYLLSKQSVDDRALNKDVLAALMANLPNQSPRIIEVGAGIGTMLRRLVRWDVIHHAEYVIVDEMAENIEYASEWIPQWATGAGLSVERIGASQLWLFDKTYNIHVHLEKADVFDFIQRENKPADLLIAHAFLDLLPMPESLSGLFSLTRKFAWLTLNFDGVTTFEPTLDTALDKQIERLYHHTMDMRATGGDSRSGRHLFGHLKSMDAEILAAGASDWVVHAVGRKYPEEEAYFLYFILHFFEESLQKHPELNTLAFAGWLQARRKQIEHGDLVYIAHQMDFLVKRNGEKSV
;
A
#
# COMPACT_ATOMS: atom_id res chain seq x y z
N MET A 1 -8.54 -22.57 -4.57
CA MET A 1 -8.65 -21.45 -3.58
C MET A 1 -9.38 -20.34 -4.29
N GLU A 2 -10.36 -19.75 -3.66
CA GLU A 2 -11.03 -18.55 -4.20
C GLU A 2 -10.20 -17.33 -3.78
N TYR A 3 -9.85 -16.48 -4.76
CA TYR A 3 -9.05 -15.28 -4.52
C TYR A 3 -9.99 -14.08 -4.37
N SER A 4 -9.86 -13.37 -3.25
CA SER A 4 -10.58 -12.12 -2.95
C SER A 4 -9.56 -11.02 -2.69
N PHE A 5 -9.67 -9.90 -3.39
CA PHE A 5 -8.74 -8.79 -3.24
C PHE A 5 -8.84 -8.12 -1.85
N PRO A 6 -10.03 -7.89 -1.26
CA PRO A 6 -10.11 -7.41 0.12
C PRO A 6 -9.47 -8.37 1.14
N HIS A 7 -9.61 -9.68 0.96
CA HIS A 7 -8.95 -10.66 1.82
C HIS A 7 -7.41 -10.63 1.65
N TYR A 8 -6.92 -10.43 0.43
CA TYR A 8 -5.48 -10.18 0.20
C TYR A 8 -5.01 -8.96 0.98
N LEU A 9 -5.75 -7.83 0.94
CA LEU A 9 -5.40 -6.62 1.67
C LEU A 9 -5.38 -6.83 3.19
N LEU A 10 -6.26 -7.70 3.73
CA LEU A 10 -6.19 -8.11 5.13
C LEU A 10 -4.97 -8.98 5.43
N SER A 11 -4.72 -9.98 4.59
CA SER A 11 -3.66 -10.98 4.81
C SER A 11 -2.25 -10.38 4.75
N LYS A 12 -2.09 -9.25 4.05
CA LYS A 12 -0.79 -8.56 3.98
C LYS A 12 -0.52 -7.61 5.16
N GLN A 13 -1.47 -7.37 6.07
CA GLN A 13 -1.30 -6.38 7.14
C GLN A 13 -0.08 -6.62 8.03
N SER A 14 0.14 -7.87 8.46
CA SER A 14 1.30 -8.22 9.30
C SER A 14 2.61 -8.03 8.55
N VAL A 15 2.63 -8.30 7.25
CA VAL A 15 3.79 -8.08 6.37
C VAL A 15 4.10 -6.59 6.27
N ASP A 16 3.09 -5.77 5.94
CA ASP A 16 3.21 -4.31 5.86
C ASP A 16 3.65 -3.70 7.20
N ASP A 17 3.02 -4.13 8.32
CA ASP A 17 3.31 -3.62 9.67
C ASP A 17 4.79 -3.81 10.06
N ARG A 18 5.40 -4.91 9.60
CA ARG A 18 6.84 -5.17 9.80
C ARG A 18 7.72 -4.41 8.82
N ALA A 19 7.24 -4.21 7.61
CA ALA A 19 8.00 -3.61 6.52
C ALA A 19 8.13 -2.10 6.64
N LEU A 20 7.06 -1.41 7.06
CA LEU A 20 7.03 0.06 7.15
C LEU A 20 8.23 0.61 7.90
N ASN A 21 8.93 1.56 7.26
CA ASN A 21 10.17 2.10 7.76
C ASN A 21 9.94 2.91 9.06
N LYS A 22 10.61 2.49 10.13
CA LYS A 22 10.42 3.06 11.47
C LYS A 22 10.95 4.49 11.61
N ASP A 23 12.01 4.84 10.89
CA ASP A 23 12.58 6.20 10.94
C ASP A 23 11.66 7.17 10.17
N VAL A 24 11.08 6.74 9.05
CA VAL A 24 10.07 7.50 8.30
C VAL A 24 8.81 7.69 9.14
N LEU A 25 8.34 6.64 9.83
CA LEU A 25 7.21 6.72 10.76
C LEU A 25 7.50 7.67 11.93
N ALA A 26 8.69 7.59 12.53
CA ALA A 26 9.09 8.50 13.61
C ALA A 26 9.14 9.97 13.13
N ALA A 27 9.63 10.21 11.92
CA ALA A 27 9.61 11.53 11.31
C ALA A 27 8.17 12.03 11.09
N LEU A 28 7.24 11.15 10.65
CA LEU A 28 5.82 11.49 10.55
C LEU A 28 5.25 11.91 11.90
N MET A 29 5.45 11.10 12.94
CA MET A 29 4.96 11.38 14.30
C MET A 29 5.49 12.71 14.85
N ALA A 30 6.76 13.04 14.57
CA ALA A 30 7.38 14.28 15.00
C ALA A 30 6.83 15.53 14.28
N ASN A 31 6.27 15.38 13.09
CA ASN A 31 5.82 16.49 12.23
C ASN A 31 4.30 16.61 12.11
N LEU A 32 3.54 15.52 12.36
CA LEU A 32 2.09 15.55 12.26
C LEU A 32 1.50 16.47 13.35
N PRO A 33 0.58 17.38 13.00
CA PRO A 33 -0.05 18.26 13.98
C PRO A 33 -0.80 17.45 15.05
N ASN A 34 -0.58 17.78 16.34
CA ASN A 34 -1.26 17.15 17.48
C ASN A 34 -2.77 17.49 17.58
N GLN A 35 -3.27 18.40 16.75
CA GLN A 35 -4.68 18.78 16.70
C GLN A 35 -5.33 18.14 15.49
N SER A 36 -6.43 17.49 15.66
CA SER A 36 -7.33 16.89 14.66
C SER A 36 -6.94 17.13 13.17
N PRO A 37 -5.91 16.47 12.64
CA PRO A 37 -5.48 16.66 11.26
C PRO A 37 -6.54 16.13 10.29
N ARG A 38 -6.65 16.77 9.12
CA ARG A 38 -7.31 16.17 7.98
C ARG A 38 -6.33 15.29 7.23
N ILE A 39 -6.70 14.05 7.00
CA ILE A 39 -5.89 13.03 6.32
C ILE A 39 -6.67 12.55 5.09
N ILE A 40 -6.00 12.49 3.95
CA ILE A 40 -6.52 11.84 2.74
C ILE A 40 -5.60 10.66 2.43
N GLU A 41 -6.17 9.46 2.35
CA GLU A 41 -5.50 8.26 1.88
C GLU A 41 -6.04 7.88 0.50
N VAL A 42 -5.16 7.82 -0.51
CA VAL A 42 -5.49 7.45 -1.89
C VAL A 42 -4.99 6.03 -2.20
N GLY A 43 -5.76 5.28 -3.00
CA GLY A 43 -5.54 3.85 -3.19
C GLY A 43 -5.62 3.10 -1.86
N ALA A 44 -6.55 3.51 -1.02
CA ALA A 44 -6.61 3.10 0.39
C ALA A 44 -7.03 1.65 0.62
N GLY A 45 -7.50 0.97 -0.44
CA GLY A 45 -8.03 -0.37 -0.33
C GLY A 45 -9.17 -0.44 0.68
N ILE A 46 -9.03 -1.29 1.66
CA ILE A 46 -10.02 -1.48 2.73
C ILE A 46 -9.75 -0.60 3.98
N GLY A 47 -8.85 0.40 3.91
CA GLY A 47 -8.56 1.32 5.01
C GLY A 47 -7.66 0.74 6.12
N THR A 48 -6.74 -0.16 5.79
CA THR A 48 -5.85 -0.77 6.80
C THR A 48 -4.90 0.23 7.45
N MET A 49 -4.57 1.32 6.76
CA MET A 49 -3.68 2.36 7.29
C MET A 49 -4.37 3.14 8.43
N LEU A 50 -5.67 3.42 8.35
CA LEU A 50 -6.42 4.00 9.46
C LEU A 50 -6.24 3.18 10.74
N ARG A 51 -6.42 1.84 10.64
CA ARG A 51 -6.21 0.94 11.77
C ARG A 51 -4.78 1.02 12.33
N ARG A 52 -3.78 1.08 11.45
CA ARG A 52 -2.36 1.21 11.86
C ARG A 52 -2.12 2.49 12.64
N LEU A 53 -2.58 3.62 12.13
CA LEU A 53 -2.39 4.92 12.76
C LEU A 53 -3.04 4.99 14.14
N VAL A 54 -4.23 4.41 14.32
CA VAL A 54 -4.89 4.29 15.62
C VAL A 54 -4.13 3.32 16.54
N ARG A 55 -3.83 2.11 16.06
CA ARG A 55 -3.15 1.08 16.86
C ARG A 55 -1.74 1.49 17.31
N TRP A 56 -1.06 2.29 16.50
CA TRP A 56 0.29 2.81 16.79
C TRP A 56 0.29 4.15 17.53
N ASP A 57 -0.89 4.60 17.97
CA ASP A 57 -1.06 5.84 18.74
C ASP A 57 -0.57 7.09 18.00
N VAL A 58 -0.64 7.07 16.65
CA VAL A 58 -0.22 8.18 15.78
C VAL A 58 -1.28 9.27 15.68
N ILE A 59 -2.57 8.87 15.66
CA ILE A 59 -3.71 9.79 15.60
C ILE A 59 -4.73 9.44 16.68
N HIS A 60 -5.25 10.49 17.35
CA HIS A 60 -6.37 10.39 18.31
C HIS A 60 -7.61 11.10 17.79
N HIS A 61 -7.44 12.22 17.12
CA HIS A 61 -8.49 13.03 16.52
C HIS A 61 -8.14 13.24 15.05
N ALA A 62 -9.09 13.00 14.14
CA ALA A 62 -8.87 13.21 12.72
C ALA A 62 -10.17 13.33 11.93
N GLU A 63 -10.13 14.07 10.82
CA GLU A 63 -10.99 13.85 9.66
C GLU A 63 -10.21 12.96 8.68
N TYR A 64 -10.65 11.72 8.46
CA TYR A 64 -9.93 10.72 7.65
C TYR A 64 -10.74 10.36 6.41
N VAL A 65 -10.19 10.64 5.23
CA VAL A 65 -10.83 10.34 3.94
C VAL A 65 -10.12 9.16 3.30
N ILE A 66 -10.86 8.08 3.09
CA ILE A 66 -10.44 6.84 2.42
C ILE A 66 -10.92 6.93 0.97
N VAL A 67 -9.99 6.94 0.01
CA VAL A 67 -10.31 7.01 -1.43
C VAL A 67 -9.80 5.75 -2.12
N ASP A 68 -10.71 5.01 -2.77
CA ASP A 68 -10.36 3.85 -3.58
C ASP A 68 -11.33 3.73 -4.78
N GLU A 69 -10.82 3.31 -5.95
CA GLU A 69 -11.65 3.16 -7.15
C GLU A 69 -12.51 1.90 -7.13
N MET A 70 -12.07 0.86 -6.40
CA MET A 70 -12.75 -0.42 -6.35
C MET A 70 -13.94 -0.37 -5.39
N ALA A 71 -15.15 -0.54 -5.92
CA ALA A 71 -16.37 -0.58 -5.11
C ALA A 71 -16.29 -1.66 -4.02
N GLU A 72 -15.76 -2.84 -4.36
CA GLU A 72 -15.60 -3.96 -3.44
C GLU A 72 -14.74 -3.59 -2.22
N ASN A 73 -13.67 -2.82 -2.41
CA ASN A 73 -12.82 -2.35 -1.32
C ASN A 73 -13.57 -1.41 -0.38
N ILE A 74 -14.30 -0.44 -0.93
CA ILE A 74 -15.08 0.52 -0.15
C ILE A 74 -16.25 -0.15 0.59
N GLU A 75 -16.95 -1.07 -0.07
CA GLU A 75 -18.02 -1.87 0.56
C GLU A 75 -17.44 -2.69 1.72
N TYR A 76 -16.33 -3.39 1.49
CA TYR A 76 -15.65 -4.15 2.54
C TYR A 76 -15.17 -3.24 3.69
N ALA A 77 -14.56 -2.09 3.39
CA ALA A 77 -14.13 -1.13 4.40
C ALA A 77 -15.30 -0.64 5.27
N SER A 78 -16.47 -0.42 4.65
CA SER A 78 -17.65 0.05 5.37
C SER A 78 -18.14 -0.92 6.43
N GLU A 79 -17.89 -2.22 6.28
CA GLU A 79 -18.25 -3.27 7.22
C GLU A 79 -17.12 -3.63 8.17
N TRP A 80 -15.90 -3.71 7.64
CA TRP A 80 -14.73 -4.12 8.39
C TRP A 80 -14.25 -3.07 9.40
N ILE A 81 -14.25 -1.79 9.05
CA ILE A 81 -13.81 -0.72 9.95
C ILE A 81 -14.63 -0.67 11.24
N PRO A 82 -15.99 -0.72 11.20
CA PRO A 82 -16.80 -0.80 12.40
C PRO A 82 -16.51 -2.04 13.26
N GLN A 83 -16.33 -3.20 12.64
CA GLN A 83 -16.04 -4.44 13.36
C GLN A 83 -14.71 -4.36 14.10
N TRP A 84 -13.67 -3.92 13.38
CA TRP A 84 -12.36 -3.69 13.95
C TRP A 84 -12.39 -2.67 15.10
N ALA A 85 -13.00 -1.50 14.87
CA ALA A 85 -13.03 -0.42 15.85
C ALA A 85 -13.77 -0.85 17.14
N THR A 86 -14.91 -1.53 16.99
CA THR A 86 -15.64 -2.11 18.14
C THR A 86 -14.80 -3.15 18.88
N GLY A 87 -14.10 -4.02 18.15
CA GLY A 87 -13.16 -4.99 18.72
C GLY A 87 -11.98 -4.36 19.45
N ALA A 88 -11.59 -3.14 19.07
CA ALA A 88 -10.58 -2.32 19.74
C ALA A 88 -11.13 -1.49 20.92
N GLY A 89 -12.45 -1.58 21.22
CA GLY A 89 -13.08 -0.87 22.33
C GLY A 89 -13.61 0.52 22.00
N LEU A 90 -13.61 0.92 20.71
CA LEU A 90 -14.17 2.18 20.26
C LEU A 90 -15.69 2.06 20.07
N SER A 91 -16.41 3.13 20.34
CA SER A 91 -17.79 3.32 19.90
C SER A 91 -17.81 3.67 18.43
N VAL A 92 -18.79 3.15 17.68
CA VAL A 92 -18.93 3.42 16.25
C VAL A 92 -20.34 3.89 15.97
N GLU A 93 -20.46 5.03 15.28
CA GLU A 93 -21.73 5.55 14.77
C GLU A 93 -21.65 5.71 13.25
N ARG A 94 -22.68 5.25 12.52
CA ARG A 94 -22.85 5.54 11.10
C ARG A 94 -23.64 6.83 10.95
N ILE A 95 -22.98 7.88 10.39
CA ILE A 95 -23.62 9.19 10.17
C ILE A 95 -24.37 9.20 8.82
N GLY A 96 -24.01 8.27 7.92
CA GLY A 96 -24.60 8.15 6.58
C GLY A 96 -24.10 6.91 5.86
N ALA A 97 -24.36 6.81 4.56
CA ALA A 97 -23.96 5.63 3.77
C ALA A 97 -22.43 5.46 3.68
N SER A 98 -21.68 6.58 3.69
CA SER A 98 -20.24 6.61 3.49
C SER A 98 -19.47 7.28 4.63
N GLN A 99 -20.10 7.49 5.78
CA GLN A 99 -19.48 8.20 6.90
C GLN A 99 -19.62 7.41 8.19
N LEU A 100 -18.48 7.28 8.90
CA LEU A 100 -18.39 6.63 10.19
C LEU A 100 -17.78 7.60 11.21
N TRP A 101 -18.23 7.52 12.44
CA TRP A 101 -17.62 8.19 13.57
C TRP A 101 -17.12 7.15 14.56
N LEU A 102 -15.80 7.14 14.79
CA LEU A 102 -15.11 6.26 15.71
C LEU A 102 -14.69 7.09 16.92
N PHE A 103 -15.17 6.74 18.11
CA PHE A 103 -14.93 7.58 19.28
C PHE A 103 -14.91 6.80 20.60
N ASP A 104 -14.19 7.38 21.56
CA ASP A 104 -14.25 7.07 22.99
C ASP A 104 -13.77 8.31 23.78
N LYS A 105 -13.17 8.12 24.97
CA LYS A 105 -12.61 9.23 25.77
C LYS A 105 -11.32 9.80 25.20
N THR A 106 -10.60 9.04 24.37
CA THR A 106 -9.28 9.35 23.81
C THR A 106 -9.38 9.65 22.33
N TYR A 107 -10.22 8.90 21.60
CA TYR A 107 -10.31 8.96 20.15
C TYR A 107 -11.58 9.70 19.70
N ASN A 108 -11.43 10.48 18.62
CA ASN A 108 -12.53 11.15 17.94
C ASN A 108 -12.18 11.29 16.45
N ILE A 109 -12.56 10.28 15.65
CA ILE A 109 -12.15 10.15 14.26
C ILE A 109 -13.39 10.07 13.36
N HIS A 110 -13.54 11.04 12.47
CA HIS A 110 -14.56 11.04 11.43
C HIS A 110 -13.98 10.44 10.16
N VAL A 111 -14.53 9.33 9.71
CA VAL A 111 -14.08 8.59 8.53
C VAL A 111 -15.06 8.83 7.39
N HIS A 112 -14.54 9.19 6.21
CA HIS A 112 -15.29 9.33 4.97
C HIS A 112 -14.80 8.27 3.99
N LEU A 113 -15.71 7.42 3.50
CA LEU A 113 -15.44 6.39 2.50
C LEU A 113 -15.84 6.92 1.13
N GLU A 114 -14.89 7.00 0.22
CA GLU A 114 -15.06 7.64 -1.07
C GLU A 114 -14.68 6.67 -2.19
N LYS A 115 -15.69 6.16 -2.93
CA LYS A 115 -15.44 5.41 -4.16
C LYS A 115 -15.14 6.38 -5.28
N ALA A 116 -13.88 6.47 -5.69
CA ALA A 116 -13.47 7.33 -6.78
C ALA A 116 -12.15 6.88 -7.41
N ASP A 117 -12.01 7.09 -8.73
CA ASP A 117 -10.71 7.20 -9.36
C ASP A 117 -9.95 8.39 -8.76
N VAL A 118 -8.63 8.24 -8.56
CA VAL A 118 -7.81 9.25 -7.88
C VAL A 118 -7.76 10.56 -8.66
N PHE A 119 -7.74 10.52 -9.99
CA PHE A 119 -7.69 11.74 -10.82
C PHE A 119 -9.02 12.49 -10.81
N ASP A 120 -10.15 11.77 -10.82
CA ASP A 120 -11.47 12.35 -10.65
C ASP A 120 -11.63 12.96 -9.26
N PHE A 121 -11.09 12.29 -8.24
CA PHE A 121 -11.09 12.82 -6.87
C PHE A 121 -10.27 14.11 -6.76
N ILE A 122 -9.07 14.15 -7.34
CA ILE A 122 -8.21 15.34 -7.38
C ILE A 122 -8.94 16.55 -8.00
N GLN A 123 -9.69 16.35 -9.07
CA GLN A 123 -10.37 17.44 -9.78
C GLN A 123 -11.48 18.10 -8.96
N ARG A 124 -12.14 17.36 -8.07
CA ARG A 124 -13.29 17.84 -7.30
C ARG A 124 -12.97 18.19 -5.84
N GLU A 125 -11.86 17.67 -5.31
CA GLU A 125 -11.47 17.93 -3.93
C GLU A 125 -10.87 19.35 -3.81
N ASN A 126 -11.52 20.18 -3.01
CA ASN A 126 -11.14 21.59 -2.82
C ASN A 126 -10.63 21.90 -1.41
N LYS A 127 -10.59 20.90 -0.52
CA LYS A 127 -10.11 21.05 0.86
C LYS A 127 -8.85 20.20 1.08
N PRO A 128 -7.64 20.78 0.84
CA PRO A 128 -6.40 20.03 1.01
C PRO A 128 -6.22 19.52 2.44
N ALA A 129 -5.64 18.33 2.58
CA ALA A 129 -5.34 17.69 3.84
C ALA A 129 -4.08 18.26 4.52
N ASP A 130 -3.87 17.94 5.79
CA ASP A 130 -2.60 18.13 6.47
C ASP A 130 -1.61 17.02 6.08
N LEU A 131 -2.14 15.83 5.82
CA LEU A 131 -1.38 14.65 5.41
C LEU A 131 -2.07 13.94 4.25
N LEU A 132 -1.33 13.73 3.16
CA LEU A 132 -1.67 12.78 2.11
C LEU A 132 -0.97 11.45 2.41
N ILE A 133 -1.68 10.34 2.30
CA ILE A 133 -1.11 9.00 2.37
C ILE A 133 -1.32 8.31 1.01
N ALA A 134 -0.25 7.69 0.49
CA ALA A 134 -0.29 6.75 -0.63
C ALA A 134 0.51 5.51 -0.23
N HIS A 135 -0.19 4.39 0.03
CA HIS A 135 0.39 3.16 0.56
C HIS A 135 0.33 2.05 -0.47
N ALA A 136 1.49 1.61 -0.98
CA ALA A 136 1.62 0.62 -2.05
C ALA A 136 0.75 1.00 -3.28
N PHE A 137 0.84 2.24 -3.74
CA PHE A 137 -0.05 2.80 -4.74
C PHE A 137 0.65 3.53 -5.88
N LEU A 138 1.76 4.24 -5.63
CA LEU A 138 2.39 5.09 -6.64
C LEU A 138 2.99 4.31 -7.82
N ASP A 139 3.40 3.08 -7.59
CA ASP A 139 3.91 2.17 -8.63
C ASP A 139 2.83 1.69 -9.63
N LEU A 140 1.56 2.07 -9.38
CA LEU A 140 0.42 1.81 -10.28
C LEU A 140 0.09 3.00 -11.18
N LEU A 141 0.68 4.17 -10.94
CA LEU A 141 0.32 5.43 -11.59
C LEU A 141 1.34 5.84 -12.67
N PRO A 142 0.91 6.64 -13.66
CA PRO A 142 1.84 7.28 -14.59
C PRO A 142 2.67 8.34 -13.84
N MET A 143 3.96 8.07 -13.66
CA MET A 143 4.88 8.92 -12.92
C MET A 143 5.90 9.53 -13.88
N PRO A 144 6.30 10.81 -13.71
CA PRO A 144 5.99 11.73 -12.60
C PRO A 144 4.70 12.56 -12.74
N GLU A 145 3.94 12.40 -13.81
CA GLU A 145 2.81 13.27 -14.18
C GLU A 145 1.74 13.34 -13.09
N SER A 146 1.51 12.22 -12.39
CA SER A 146 0.51 12.12 -11.32
C SER A 146 0.87 12.90 -10.07
N LEU A 147 2.16 13.15 -9.81
CA LEU A 147 2.61 13.72 -8.52
C LEU A 147 2.06 15.11 -8.26
N SER A 148 2.00 15.98 -9.29
CA SER A 148 1.49 17.35 -9.11
C SER A 148 0.05 17.35 -8.62
N GLY A 149 -0.79 16.49 -9.24
CA GLY A 149 -2.18 16.31 -8.82
C GLY A 149 -2.29 15.75 -7.40
N LEU A 150 -1.53 14.70 -7.09
CA LEU A 150 -1.52 14.12 -5.74
C LEU A 150 -1.10 15.15 -4.68
N PHE A 151 -0.04 15.91 -4.94
CA PHE A 151 0.41 16.94 -4.00
C PHE A 151 -0.55 18.12 -3.86
N SER A 152 -1.48 18.32 -4.80
CA SER A 152 -2.55 19.32 -4.63
C SER A 152 -3.52 18.92 -3.50
N LEU A 153 -3.65 17.63 -3.20
CA LEU A 153 -4.50 17.11 -2.11
C LEU A 153 -3.94 17.41 -0.71
N THR A 154 -2.68 17.84 -0.59
CA THR A 154 -2.12 18.18 0.73
C THR A 154 -1.50 19.57 0.75
N ARG A 155 -1.60 20.23 1.91
CA ARG A 155 -0.96 21.53 2.18
C ARG A 155 0.35 21.39 2.95
N LYS A 156 0.66 20.22 3.54
CA LYS A 156 1.84 20.04 4.41
C LYS A 156 2.68 18.83 4.06
N PHE A 157 2.16 17.63 4.27
CA PHE A 157 2.96 16.42 4.21
C PHE A 157 2.34 15.37 3.29
N ALA A 158 3.21 14.57 2.65
CA ALA A 158 2.85 13.33 1.98
C ALA A 158 3.67 12.17 2.58
N TRP A 159 2.99 11.10 3.00
CA TRP A 159 3.59 9.85 3.44
C TRP A 159 3.37 8.79 2.37
N LEU A 160 4.43 8.50 1.63
CA LEU A 160 4.44 7.63 0.47
C LEU A 160 5.18 6.36 0.85
N THR A 161 4.44 5.26 1.00
CA THR A 161 4.98 4.03 1.60
C THR A 161 4.85 2.81 0.71
N LEU A 162 5.76 1.86 0.92
CA LEU A 162 5.81 0.60 0.19
C LEU A 162 5.83 0.81 -1.34
N ASN A 163 6.66 1.76 -1.80
CA ASN A 163 6.87 2.01 -3.21
C ASN A 163 7.86 0.98 -3.76
N PHE A 164 7.39 0.10 -4.64
CA PHE A 164 8.18 -1.00 -5.17
C PHE A 164 9.47 -0.51 -5.87
N ASP A 165 10.60 -1.20 -5.67
CA ASP A 165 11.90 -0.77 -6.18
C ASP A 165 12.69 -1.87 -6.90
N GLY A 166 12.02 -2.68 -7.72
CA GLY A 166 12.63 -3.50 -8.75
C GLY A 166 13.38 -4.73 -8.27
N VAL A 167 13.09 -5.24 -7.07
CA VAL A 167 13.64 -6.52 -6.59
C VAL A 167 12.52 -7.38 -6.03
N THR A 168 12.42 -8.60 -6.55
CA THR A 168 11.51 -9.65 -6.05
C THR A 168 12.28 -10.95 -5.99
N THR A 169 12.30 -11.60 -4.83
CA THR A 169 13.06 -12.84 -4.64
C THR A 169 12.19 -13.92 -4.02
N PHE A 170 12.30 -15.14 -4.57
CA PHE A 170 11.70 -16.36 -4.02
C PHE A 170 12.81 -17.35 -3.66
N GLU A 171 12.93 -17.71 -2.38
CA GLU A 171 13.87 -18.71 -1.90
C GLU A 171 13.14 -19.90 -1.25
N PRO A 172 13.71 -21.13 -1.33
CA PRO A 172 14.96 -21.48 -2.02
C PRO A 172 14.83 -21.42 -3.54
N THR A 173 15.92 -21.09 -4.22
CA THR A 173 16.00 -21.11 -5.69
C THR A 173 15.60 -22.47 -6.24
N LEU A 174 14.74 -22.51 -7.27
CA LEU A 174 14.36 -23.74 -7.98
C LEU A 174 15.23 -23.97 -9.22
N ASP A 175 15.30 -22.97 -10.09
CA ASP A 175 16.15 -22.91 -11.27
C ASP A 175 16.58 -21.46 -11.46
N THR A 176 17.87 -21.22 -11.34
CA THR A 176 18.42 -19.84 -11.36
C THR A 176 18.10 -19.08 -12.66
N ALA A 177 18.07 -19.77 -13.81
CA ALA A 177 17.79 -19.12 -15.09
C ALA A 177 16.29 -18.79 -15.22
N LEU A 178 15.43 -19.74 -14.86
CA LEU A 178 13.98 -19.58 -14.90
C LEU A 178 13.50 -18.56 -13.85
N ASP A 179 14.01 -18.62 -12.62
CA ASP A 179 13.67 -17.66 -11.55
C ASP A 179 13.97 -16.22 -12.00
N LYS A 180 15.17 -15.97 -12.53
CA LYS A 180 15.55 -14.64 -13.06
C LYS A 180 14.71 -14.20 -14.27
N GLN A 181 14.36 -15.14 -15.15
CA GLN A 181 13.50 -14.84 -16.29
C GLN A 181 12.11 -14.43 -15.83
N ILE A 182 11.51 -15.18 -14.91
CA ILE A 182 10.18 -14.88 -14.34
C ILE A 182 10.18 -13.51 -13.66
N GLU A 183 11.16 -13.23 -12.79
CA GLU A 183 11.29 -11.93 -12.12
C GLU A 183 11.38 -10.79 -13.13
N ARG A 184 12.29 -10.89 -14.10
CA ARG A 184 12.46 -9.86 -15.14
C ARG A 184 11.18 -9.61 -15.93
N LEU A 185 10.50 -10.68 -16.35
CA LEU A 185 9.27 -10.57 -17.12
C LEU A 185 8.13 -9.96 -16.29
N TYR A 186 8.03 -10.34 -15.02
CA TYR A 186 7.02 -9.77 -14.12
C TYR A 186 7.21 -8.26 -13.94
N HIS A 187 8.44 -7.81 -13.67
CA HIS A 187 8.74 -6.37 -13.57
C HIS A 187 8.45 -5.65 -14.90
N HIS A 188 8.79 -6.28 -16.03
CA HIS A 188 8.46 -5.71 -17.34
C HIS A 188 6.95 -5.53 -17.54
N THR A 189 6.12 -6.45 -17.05
CA THR A 189 4.65 -6.28 -17.14
C THR A 189 4.16 -5.08 -16.32
N MET A 190 4.82 -4.72 -15.24
CA MET A 190 4.50 -3.51 -14.46
C MET A 190 4.80 -2.25 -15.29
N ASP A 191 5.97 -2.20 -15.95
CA ASP A 191 6.39 -1.05 -16.76
C ASP A 191 5.56 -0.87 -18.03
N MET A 192 4.88 -1.94 -18.48
CA MET A 192 4.07 -1.94 -19.71
C MET A 192 2.58 -1.74 -19.49
N ARG A 193 2.13 -1.42 -18.27
CA ARG A 193 0.71 -1.15 -17.99
C ARG A 193 0.21 0.06 -18.77
N ALA A 194 -0.95 -0.08 -19.41
CA ALA A 194 -1.56 0.99 -20.19
C ALA A 194 -1.95 2.21 -19.32
N THR A 195 -2.23 1.99 -18.05
CA THR A 195 -2.60 3.02 -17.07
C THR A 195 -1.39 3.73 -16.45
N GLY A 196 -0.18 3.35 -16.85
CA GLY A 196 1.05 3.73 -16.18
C GLY A 196 1.50 2.67 -15.19
N GLY A 197 2.74 2.77 -14.77
CA GLY A 197 3.37 1.89 -13.80
C GLY A 197 4.88 2.02 -13.89
N ASP A 198 5.54 1.73 -12.80
CA ASP A 198 7.00 1.82 -12.72
C ASP A 198 7.51 0.78 -11.72
N SER A 199 8.15 -0.26 -12.23
CA SER A 199 8.76 -1.31 -11.39
C SER A 199 9.92 -0.79 -10.51
N ARG A 200 10.31 0.47 -10.66
CA ARG A 200 11.38 1.12 -9.90
C ARG A 200 10.91 2.44 -9.27
N SER A 201 9.62 2.56 -8.99
CA SER A 201 9.03 3.80 -8.49
C SER A 201 9.73 4.30 -7.22
N GLY A 202 10.15 3.40 -6.33
CA GLY A 202 10.86 3.75 -5.11
C GLY A 202 12.09 4.63 -5.35
N ARG A 203 13.02 4.17 -6.17
CA ARG A 203 14.25 4.95 -6.47
C ARG A 203 14.00 6.18 -7.33
N HIS A 204 13.02 6.12 -8.24
CA HIS A 204 12.70 7.25 -9.12
C HIS A 204 12.06 8.41 -8.36
N LEU A 205 11.35 8.14 -7.25
CA LEU A 205 10.74 9.17 -6.41
C LEU A 205 11.76 10.21 -5.91
N PHE A 206 13.00 9.86 -5.62
CA PHE A 206 14.02 10.85 -5.25
C PHE A 206 14.18 11.95 -6.31
N GLY A 207 14.27 11.55 -7.58
CA GLY A 207 14.39 12.47 -8.71
C GLY A 207 13.11 13.28 -8.95
N HIS A 208 11.96 12.61 -8.92
CA HIS A 208 10.66 13.23 -9.14
C HIS A 208 10.33 14.28 -8.06
N LEU A 209 10.52 13.95 -6.77
CA LEU A 209 10.28 14.87 -5.66
C LEU A 209 11.21 16.08 -5.70
N LYS A 210 12.47 15.86 -6.04
CA LYS A 210 13.44 16.96 -6.24
C LYS A 210 13.00 17.92 -7.36
N SER A 211 12.46 17.39 -8.46
CA SER A 211 11.97 18.20 -9.58
C SER A 211 10.74 19.03 -9.23
N MET A 212 9.97 18.63 -8.22
CA MET A 212 8.79 19.34 -7.72
C MET A 212 9.12 20.37 -6.62
N ASP A 213 10.38 20.58 -6.29
CA ASP A 213 10.81 21.42 -5.14
C ASP A 213 10.18 20.95 -3.80
N ALA A 214 9.97 19.65 -3.65
CA ALA A 214 9.47 19.06 -2.43
C ALA A 214 10.63 18.62 -1.53
N GLU A 215 10.50 18.83 -0.22
CA GLU A 215 11.52 18.48 0.78
C GLU A 215 11.30 17.05 1.29
N ILE A 216 12.24 16.15 1.05
CA ILE A 216 12.25 14.81 1.65
C ILE A 216 12.74 14.93 3.10
N LEU A 217 11.85 14.73 4.07
CA LEU A 217 12.19 14.79 5.50
C LEU A 217 12.82 13.48 5.99
N ALA A 218 12.36 12.35 5.46
CA ALA A 218 12.91 11.03 5.75
C ALA A 218 12.64 10.10 4.56
N ALA A 219 13.54 9.16 4.32
CA ALA A 219 13.36 8.06 3.39
C ALA A 219 14.13 6.83 3.85
N GLY A 220 13.62 5.64 3.54
CA GLY A 220 14.27 4.38 3.89
C GLY A 220 13.60 3.17 3.26
N ALA A 221 14.29 2.03 3.30
CA ALA A 221 13.76 0.76 2.80
C ALA A 221 12.60 0.26 3.67
N SER A 222 11.65 -0.41 3.02
CA SER A 222 10.46 -0.99 3.65
C SER A 222 10.16 -2.37 3.06
N ASP A 223 11.14 -3.27 3.16
CA ASP A 223 11.11 -4.56 2.50
C ASP A 223 10.04 -5.49 3.08
N TRP A 224 9.26 -6.11 2.22
CA TRP A 224 8.53 -7.30 2.61
C TRP A 224 9.52 -8.45 2.75
N VAL A 225 9.55 -9.04 3.93
CA VAL A 225 10.27 -10.27 4.21
C VAL A 225 9.30 -11.26 4.83
N VAL A 226 8.86 -12.23 4.02
CA VAL A 226 7.85 -13.21 4.40
C VAL A 226 8.48 -14.58 4.47
N HIS A 227 8.44 -15.18 5.65
CA HIS A 227 8.97 -16.53 5.88
C HIS A 227 8.18 -17.23 6.99
N ALA A 228 8.18 -18.53 6.98
CA ALA A 228 7.56 -19.32 8.03
C ALA A 228 8.39 -19.33 9.33
N VAL A 229 7.70 -19.40 10.45
CA VAL A 229 8.28 -19.64 11.78
C VAL A 229 7.81 -21.01 12.25
N GLY A 230 8.74 -21.95 12.43
CA GLY A 230 8.39 -23.32 12.78
C GLY A 230 7.48 -24.00 11.74
N ARG A 231 7.74 -23.78 10.46
CA ARG A 231 6.97 -24.28 9.28
C ARG A 231 5.55 -23.74 9.15
N LYS A 232 5.20 -22.66 9.86
CA LYS A 232 3.91 -21.99 9.72
C LYS A 232 4.14 -20.51 9.45
N TYR A 233 3.41 -19.97 8.50
CA TYR A 233 3.38 -18.54 8.28
C TYR A 233 2.56 -17.87 9.37
N PRO A 234 3.04 -16.72 9.91
CA PRO A 234 2.26 -15.93 10.88
C PRO A 234 0.92 -15.47 10.28
N GLU A 235 -0.09 -15.36 11.12
CA GLU A 235 -1.40 -14.84 10.74
C GLU A 235 -1.92 -15.46 9.42
N GLU A 236 -2.22 -14.66 8.40
CA GLU A 236 -2.69 -15.12 7.10
C GLU A 236 -1.65 -14.96 5.97
N GLU A 237 -0.36 -14.88 6.33
CA GLU A 237 0.72 -14.64 5.35
C GLU A 237 0.86 -15.77 4.32
N ALA A 238 0.40 -16.97 4.61
CA ALA A 238 0.29 -18.02 3.59
C ALA A 238 -0.68 -17.63 2.47
N TYR A 239 -1.84 -17.05 2.81
CA TYR A 239 -2.79 -16.54 1.81
C TYR A 239 -2.20 -15.40 1.00
N PHE A 240 -1.50 -14.48 1.67
CA PHE A 240 -0.73 -13.42 0.99
C PHE A 240 0.22 -14.00 -0.06
N LEU A 241 1.02 -15.01 0.30
CA LEU A 241 1.95 -15.66 -0.65
C LEU A 241 1.25 -16.34 -1.82
N TYR A 242 0.13 -17.03 -1.58
CA TYR A 242 -0.70 -17.58 -2.66
C TYR A 242 -1.22 -16.50 -3.59
N PHE A 243 -1.61 -15.35 -3.05
CA PHE A 243 -2.09 -14.23 -3.84
C PHE A 243 -0.95 -13.57 -4.65
N ILE A 244 0.25 -13.47 -4.08
CA ILE A 244 1.43 -13.04 -4.84
C ILE A 244 1.68 -14.00 -6.03
N LEU A 245 1.65 -15.31 -5.82
CA LEU A 245 1.79 -16.27 -6.93
C LEU A 245 0.67 -16.15 -7.97
N HIS A 246 -0.54 -15.80 -7.54
CA HIS A 246 -1.67 -15.52 -8.43
C HIS A 246 -1.40 -14.30 -9.32
N PHE A 247 -0.84 -13.20 -8.79
CA PHE A 247 -0.41 -12.07 -9.61
C PHE A 247 0.62 -12.45 -10.67
N PHE A 248 1.60 -13.29 -10.31
CA PHE A 248 2.58 -13.80 -11.28
C PHE A 248 1.89 -14.65 -12.36
N GLU A 249 0.98 -15.55 -11.96
CA GLU A 249 0.22 -16.41 -12.87
C GLU A 249 -0.61 -15.59 -13.85
N GLU A 250 -1.40 -14.63 -13.37
CA GLU A 250 -2.23 -13.76 -14.21
C GLU A 250 -1.40 -12.96 -15.21
N SER A 251 -0.27 -12.40 -14.74
CA SER A 251 0.59 -11.55 -15.56
C SER A 251 1.39 -12.34 -16.62
N LEU A 252 1.78 -13.59 -16.31
CA LEU A 252 2.80 -14.29 -17.10
C LEU A 252 2.31 -15.57 -17.81
N GLN A 253 1.13 -16.13 -17.47
CA GLN A 253 0.66 -17.41 -18.05
C GLN A 253 0.60 -17.45 -19.57
N LYS A 254 0.46 -16.29 -20.23
CA LYS A 254 0.39 -16.15 -21.70
C LYS A 254 1.59 -15.37 -22.26
N HIS A 255 2.65 -15.15 -21.45
CA HIS A 255 3.78 -14.34 -21.90
C HIS A 255 4.59 -15.09 -22.98
N PRO A 256 4.82 -14.48 -24.16
CA PRO A 256 5.41 -15.19 -25.31
C PRO A 256 6.83 -15.67 -25.11
N GLU A 257 7.61 -15.03 -24.22
CA GLU A 257 8.98 -15.40 -23.90
C GLU A 257 9.07 -16.53 -22.86
N LEU A 258 7.95 -16.96 -22.26
CA LEU A 258 7.96 -17.93 -21.16
C LEU A 258 7.43 -19.29 -21.61
N ASN A 259 8.20 -20.35 -21.35
CA ASN A 259 7.69 -21.70 -21.60
C ASN A 259 6.56 -22.03 -20.63
N THR A 260 5.37 -22.24 -21.14
CA THR A 260 4.14 -22.47 -20.37
C THR A 260 4.24 -23.65 -19.41
N LEU A 261 4.85 -24.78 -19.83
CA LEU A 261 4.99 -25.96 -18.98
C LEU A 261 6.02 -25.74 -17.86
N ALA A 262 7.14 -25.09 -18.17
CA ALA A 262 8.15 -24.75 -17.18
C ALA A 262 7.58 -23.79 -16.13
N PHE A 263 6.82 -22.77 -16.55
CA PHE A 263 6.18 -21.82 -15.64
C PHE A 263 5.09 -22.47 -14.77
N ALA A 264 4.25 -23.33 -15.35
CA ALA A 264 3.27 -24.08 -14.57
C ALA A 264 3.93 -24.99 -13.51
N GLY A 265 5.04 -25.65 -13.87
CA GLY A 265 5.85 -26.44 -12.93
C GLY A 265 6.45 -25.57 -11.81
N TRP A 266 6.94 -24.38 -12.16
CA TRP A 266 7.46 -23.41 -11.20
C TRP A 266 6.38 -22.96 -10.20
N LEU A 267 5.20 -22.56 -10.67
CA LEU A 267 4.08 -22.20 -9.81
C LEU A 267 3.68 -23.34 -8.87
N GLN A 268 3.60 -24.55 -9.39
CA GLN A 268 3.26 -25.73 -8.57
C GLN A 268 4.31 -25.97 -7.48
N ALA A 269 5.59 -25.85 -7.81
CA ALA A 269 6.68 -26.00 -6.84
C ALA A 269 6.64 -24.93 -5.76
N ARG A 270 6.38 -23.64 -6.13
CA ARG A 270 6.24 -22.54 -5.17
C ARG A 270 5.04 -22.75 -4.24
N ARG A 271 3.88 -23.20 -4.76
CA ARG A 271 2.71 -23.54 -3.92
C ARG A 271 3.03 -24.64 -2.90
N LYS A 272 3.76 -25.68 -3.31
CA LYS A 272 4.24 -26.73 -2.39
C LYS A 272 5.19 -26.20 -1.32
N GLN A 273 6.07 -25.26 -1.67
CA GLN A 273 6.94 -24.61 -0.69
C GLN A 273 6.12 -23.81 0.34
N ILE A 274 5.02 -23.15 -0.06
CA ILE A 274 4.11 -22.49 0.90
C ILE A 274 3.47 -23.55 1.82
N GLU A 275 2.93 -24.64 1.27
CA GLU A 275 2.30 -25.72 2.05
C GLU A 275 3.24 -26.31 3.12
N HIS A 276 4.53 -26.41 2.81
CA HIS A 276 5.54 -26.96 3.71
C HIS A 276 6.17 -25.91 4.65
N GLY A 277 5.90 -24.63 4.43
CA GLY A 277 6.53 -23.54 5.17
C GLY A 277 8.00 -23.34 4.79
N ASP A 278 8.36 -23.61 3.55
CA ASP A 278 9.73 -23.53 3.05
C ASP A 278 9.97 -22.29 2.18
N LEU A 279 8.91 -21.64 1.65
CA LEU A 279 9.05 -20.45 0.80
C LEU A 279 9.44 -19.23 1.62
N VAL A 280 10.47 -18.53 1.17
CA VAL A 280 10.77 -17.15 1.59
C VAL A 280 10.48 -16.23 0.41
N TYR A 281 9.76 -15.13 0.65
CA TYR A 281 9.48 -14.10 -0.31
C TYR A 281 10.03 -12.76 0.18
N ILE A 282 10.76 -12.08 -0.70
CA ILE A 282 11.32 -10.75 -0.40
C ILE A 282 10.98 -9.82 -1.56
N ALA A 283 10.46 -8.62 -1.24
CA ALA A 283 10.27 -7.54 -2.20
C ALA A 283 10.86 -6.25 -1.63
N HIS A 284 11.76 -5.63 -2.41
CA HIS A 284 12.36 -4.36 -2.02
C HIS A 284 11.44 -3.19 -2.33
N GLN A 285 11.28 -2.30 -1.35
CA GLN A 285 10.41 -1.15 -1.42
C GLN A 285 11.01 0.03 -0.65
N MET A 286 10.49 1.23 -0.89
CA MET A 286 10.95 2.46 -0.27
C MET A 286 9.79 3.27 0.32
N ASP A 287 10.04 3.82 1.51
CA ASP A 287 9.14 4.76 2.18
C ASP A 287 9.72 6.17 2.15
N PHE A 288 8.83 7.16 2.09
CA PHE A 288 9.18 8.57 2.11
C PHE A 288 8.20 9.36 2.99
N LEU A 289 8.73 10.28 3.79
CA LEU A 289 7.98 11.41 4.30
C LEU A 289 8.44 12.67 3.59
N VAL A 290 7.51 13.35 2.96
CA VAL A 290 7.78 14.52 2.12
C VAL A 290 7.00 15.70 2.66
N LYS A 291 7.67 16.85 2.74
CA LYS A 291 7.02 18.14 3.04
C LYS A 291 6.81 18.89 1.72
N ARG A 292 5.58 19.34 1.50
CA ARG A 292 5.26 20.24 0.42
C ARG A 292 5.81 21.62 0.74
N ASN A 293 6.71 22.14 -0.10
CA ASN A 293 7.08 23.54 -0.01
C ASN A 293 5.87 24.38 -0.45
N GLY A 294 5.50 25.37 0.37
CA GLY A 294 4.42 26.31 0.02
C GLY A 294 4.77 27.06 -1.26
N GLU A 295 3.78 27.46 -2.05
CA GLU A 295 4.01 28.38 -3.15
C GLU A 295 4.81 29.57 -2.62
N LYS A 296 5.98 29.82 -3.20
CA LYS A 296 6.71 31.04 -2.93
C LYS A 296 5.78 32.16 -3.33
N SER A 297 5.27 32.93 -2.34
CA SER A 297 4.55 34.16 -2.61
C SER A 297 5.43 35.01 -3.53
N VAL A 298 4.99 35.16 -4.79
CA VAL A 298 5.60 36.02 -5.78
C VAL A 298 5.29 37.47 -5.45
#